data_dbc6f00779834522d89d788f970759fd
#
_entry.id   dbc6f00779834522d89d788f970759fd
#
_cell.length_a   1.000
_cell.length_b   1.000
_cell.length_c   1.000
_cell.angle_alpha   90.00
_cell.angle_beta   90.00
_cell.angle_gamma   90.00
#
_symmetry.space_group_name_H-M   'P 1'
#
loop_
_entity.id
_entity.type
_entity.pdbx_description
1 polymer ?
#
loop_
_entity_poly.entity_id
_entity_poly.type
_entity_poly.pdbx_seq_one_letter_code
_entity_poly.pdbx_strand_id
1 'polypeptide(L)'
;MYGLKEMLLKEEARLQKIAEKTRNQLKDVPAGTLRISKSNNHIQYYHCSKKNPRKNGTYLPKAEERFARRLAQKEYDEKVLRLAERRLRQIGHMAGEYQDDEIEKIFLGEHEARRKLICPAEATWEQQLTRWMQEKYEGKGFQEGIAQIYSDRGERVRSKSEKILADYFYHNSIPYKYEKPLHLYKTVIFFLLQNLNI
;
A
#
# COMPACT_ATOMS: atom_id res chain seq x y z
N MET A 1 1.72 4.96 13.36
CA MET A 1 1.76 3.79 12.42
C MET A 1 2.70 4.20 11.30
N TYR A 2 3.97 3.78 11.42
CA TYR A 2 5.00 4.12 10.44
C TYR A 2 4.65 3.49 9.07
N GLY A 3 4.76 4.29 8.02
CA GLY A 3 4.49 3.86 6.63
C GLY A 3 3.09 4.18 6.09
N LEU A 4 2.21 4.85 6.84
CA LEU A 4 0.91 5.25 6.32
C LEU A 4 1.05 6.22 5.15
N LYS A 5 1.96 7.18 5.25
CA LYS A 5 2.23 8.14 4.16
C LYS A 5 2.65 7.43 2.88
N GLU A 6 3.55 6.44 2.98
CA GLU A 6 3.98 5.65 1.82
C GLU A 6 2.82 4.85 1.21
N MET A 7 1.95 4.26 2.03
CA MET A 7 0.76 3.55 1.55
C MET A 7 -0.22 4.50 0.83
N LEU A 8 -0.43 5.71 1.36
CA LEU A 8 -1.26 6.74 0.72
C LEU A 8 -0.70 7.15 -0.63
N LEU A 9 0.61 7.38 -0.74
CA LEU A 9 1.27 7.74 -2.01
C LEU A 9 1.21 6.60 -3.04
N LYS A 10 1.35 5.35 -2.62
CA LYS A 10 1.17 4.19 -3.51
C LYS A 10 -0.26 4.09 -4.04
N GLU A 11 -1.25 4.30 -3.18
CA GLU A 11 -2.66 4.29 -3.58
C GLU A 11 -2.99 5.48 -4.48
N GLU A 12 -2.45 6.66 -4.23
CA GLU A 12 -2.58 7.82 -5.09
C GLU A 12 -2.07 7.53 -6.49
N ALA A 13 -0.86 6.98 -6.62
CA ALA A 13 -0.28 6.60 -7.92
C ALA A 13 -1.13 5.55 -8.65
N ARG A 14 -1.73 4.59 -7.94
CA ARG A 14 -2.64 3.60 -8.51
C ARG A 14 -3.92 4.26 -9.07
N LEU A 15 -4.52 5.16 -8.30
CA LEU A 15 -5.74 5.86 -8.69
C LEU A 15 -5.49 6.84 -9.84
N GLN A 16 -4.33 7.51 -9.90
CA GLN A 16 -3.93 8.36 -11.01
C GLN A 16 -3.90 7.58 -12.32
N LYS A 17 -3.29 6.39 -12.33
CA LYS A 17 -3.26 5.49 -13.51
C LYS A 17 -4.67 5.08 -13.95
N ILE A 18 -5.55 4.75 -12.99
CA ILE A 18 -6.95 4.40 -13.30
C ILE A 18 -7.69 5.61 -13.91
N ALA A 19 -7.57 6.79 -13.29
CA ALA A 19 -8.23 8.00 -13.77
C ALA A 19 -7.75 8.39 -15.17
N GLU A 20 -6.46 8.32 -15.45
CA GLU A 20 -5.89 8.61 -16.76
C GLU A 20 -6.38 7.64 -17.83
N LYS A 21 -6.30 6.33 -17.56
CA LYS A 21 -6.81 5.30 -18.47
C LYS A 21 -8.29 5.51 -18.76
N THR A 22 -9.10 5.72 -17.72
CA THR A 22 -10.55 5.90 -17.86
C THR A 22 -10.89 7.19 -18.61
N ARG A 23 -10.16 8.29 -18.36
CA ARG A 23 -10.33 9.56 -19.09
C ARG A 23 -10.01 9.39 -20.58
N ASN A 24 -9.00 8.61 -20.91
CA ASN A 24 -8.67 8.29 -22.30
C ASN A 24 -9.75 7.45 -22.98
N GLN A 25 -10.34 6.47 -22.26
CA GLN A 25 -11.45 5.66 -22.77
C GLN A 25 -12.71 6.49 -23.04
N LEU A 26 -12.94 7.56 -22.26
CA LEU A 26 -14.09 8.45 -22.41
C LEU A 26 -13.95 9.47 -23.55
N LYS A 27 -12.80 9.58 -24.22
CA LYS A 27 -12.61 10.55 -25.34
C LYS A 27 -13.45 10.21 -26.58
N ASP A 28 -13.64 8.93 -26.88
CA ASP A 28 -14.40 8.45 -28.04
C ASP A 28 -15.56 7.57 -27.60
N VAL A 29 -16.56 8.19 -26.97
CA VAL A 29 -17.75 7.48 -26.50
C VAL A 29 -19.03 8.04 -27.13
N PRO A 30 -20.05 7.20 -27.40
CA PRO A 30 -21.30 7.66 -27.99
C PRO A 30 -22.04 8.60 -27.04
N ALA A 31 -22.77 9.55 -27.63
CA ALA A 31 -23.64 10.44 -26.88
C ALA A 31 -24.87 9.69 -26.35
N GLY A 32 -25.40 10.14 -25.19
CA GLY A 32 -26.58 9.53 -24.56
C GLY A 32 -26.26 8.54 -23.46
N THR A 33 -27.27 7.84 -22.99
CA THR A 33 -27.24 6.86 -21.90
C THR A 33 -27.98 5.58 -22.29
N LEU A 34 -27.65 4.47 -21.59
CA LEU A 34 -28.33 3.20 -21.79
C LEU A 34 -29.42 3.02 -20.73
N ARG A 35 -30.67 2.86 -21.17
CA ARG A 35 -31.74 2.39 -20.30
C ARG A 35 -32.00 0.91 -20.53
N ILE A 36 -32.03 0.15 -19.42
CA ILE A 36 -32.34 -1.28 -19.44
C ILE A 36 -33.79 -1.46 -18.95
N SER A 37 -34.55 -2.26 -19.66
CA SER A 37 -35.90 -2.65 -19.26
C SER A 37 -36.06 -4.16 -19.34
N LYS A 38 -36.93 -4.72 -18.52
CA LYS A 38 -37.27 -6.14 -18.55
C LYS A 38 -38.74 -6.26 -18.96
N SER A 39 -39.00 -7.01 -20.02
CA SER A 39 -40.35 -7.32 -20.50
C SER A 39 -40.43 -8.81 -20.83
N ASN A 40 -41.48 -9.50 -20.36
CA ASN A 40 -41.69 -10.93 -20.59
C ASN A 40 -40.44 -11.77 -20.38
N ASN A 41 -39.74 -11.54 -19.28
CA ASN A 41 -38.46 -12.20 -18.92
C ASN A 41 -37.27 -11.94 -19.88
N HIS A 42 -37.43 -11.06 -20.88
CA HIS A 42 -36.35 -10.64 -21.79
C HIS A 42 -35.84 -9.26 -21.42
N ILE A 43 -34.51 -9.10 -21.49
CA ILE A 43 -33.84 -7.82 -21.28
C ILE A 43 -33.88 -7.04 -22.60
N GLN A 44 -34.30 -5.80 -22.51
CA GLN A 44 -34.38 -4.88 -23.64
C GLN A 44 -33.52 -3.64 -23.36
N TYR A 45 -32.80 -3.18 -24.37
CA TYR A 45 -31.91 -2.03 -24.31
C TYR A 45 -32.53 -0.84 -25.07
N TYR A 46 -32.38 0.35 -24.48
CA TYR A 46 -32.90 1.59 -25.08
C TYR A 46 -31.82 2.67 -25.01
N HIS A 47 -31.56 3.33 -26.12
CA HIS A 47 -30.69 4.49 -26.19
C HIS A 47 -31.49 5.74 -25.84
N CYS A 48 -31.12 6.44 -24.78
CA CYS A 48 -31.67 7.70 -24.34
C CYS A 48 -30.71 8.85 -24.69
N SER A 49 -31.19 9.81 -25.50
CA SER A 49 -30.41 10.98 -25.87
C SER A 49 -31.27 12.24 -25.70
N LYS A 50 -30.66 13.35 -25.30
CA LYS A 50 -31.34 14.65 -25.19
C LYS A 50 -31.94 15.13 -26.54
N LYS A 51 -31.38 14.65 -27.65
CA LYS A 51 -31.89 14.97 -29.01
C LYS A 51 -33.08 14.12 -29.44
N ASN A 52 -33.43 13.09 -28.64
CA ASN A 52 -34.55 12.22 -29.01
C ASN A 52 -35.82 12.64 -28.25
N PRO A 53 -36.90 13.03 -28.97
CA PRO A 53 -38.15 13.45 -28.33
C PRO A 53 -38.90 12.34 -27.60
N ARG A 54 -38.53 11.08 -27.79
CA ARG A 54 -39.13 9.95 -27.08
C ARG A 54 -38.61 9.88 -25.65
N LYS A 55 -39.45 10.18 -24.68
CA LYS A 55 -39.10 10.11 -23.23
C LYS A 55 -38.51 8.77 -22.79
N ASN A 56 -38.89 7.68 -23.45
CA ASN A 56 -38.47 6.30 -23.10
C ASN A 56 -37.23 5.82 -23.86
N GLY A 57 -36.65 6.62 -24.75
CA GLY A 57 -35.51 6.26 -25.59
C GLY A 57 -35.90 5.43 -26.83
N THR A 58 -34.90 5.13 -27.65
CA THR A 58 -35.02 4.30 -28.85
C THR A 58 -34.60 2.88 -28.51
N TYR A 59 -35.44 1.91 -28.87
CA TYR A 59 -35.10 0.48 -28.70
C TYR A 59 -33.87 0.12 -29.54
N LEU A 60 -32.95 -0.60 -28.95
CA LEU A 60 -31.76 -1.15 -29.58
C LEU A 60 -32.00 -2.63 -29.89
N PRO A 61 -32.07 -3.02 -31.17
CA PRO A 61 -32.16 -4.43 -31.53
C PRO A 61 -30.88 -5.19 -31.21
N LYS A 62 -30.96 -6.51 -31.21
CA LYS A 62 -29.79 -7.40 -30.91
C LYS A 62 -28.60 -7.11 -31.84
N ALA A 63 -28.84 -6.69 -33.09
CA ALA A 63 -27.78 -6.29 -34.02
C ALA A 63 -26.95 -5.10 -33.52
N GLU A 64 -27.52 -4.22 -32.68
CA GLU A 64 -26.86 -3.05 -32.08
C GLU A 64 -26.29 -3.28 -30.69
N GLU A 65 -26.11 -4.55 -30.29
CA GLU A 65 -25.56 -4.91 -28.98
C GLU A 65 -24.19 -4.25 -28.72
N ARG A 66 -23.35 -4.10 -29.75
CA ARG A 66 -22.06 -3.39 -29.63
C ARG A 66 -22.24 -1.93 -29.19
N PHE A 67 -23.24 -1.26 -29.71
CA PHE A 67 -23.56 0.12 -29.33
C PHE A 67 -24.08 0.19 -27.89
N ALA A 68 -24.95 -0.75 -27.48
CA ALA A 68 -25.42 -0.85 -26.11
C ALA A 68 -24.28 -1.09 -25.13
N ARG A 69 -23.31 -1.95 -25.47
CA ARG A 69 -22.11 -2.19 -24.66
C ARG A 69 -21.25 -0.94 -24.51
N ARG A 70 -21.07 -0.16 -25.57
CA ARG A 70 -20.31 1.11 -25.51
C ARG A 70 -20.98 2.13 -24.59
N LEU A 71 -22.31 2.23 -24.60
CA LEU A 71 -23.07 3.09 -23.68
C LEU A 71 -22.95 2.61 -22.23
N ALA A 72 -23.09 1.31 -22.00
CA ALA A 72 -22.93 0.74 -20.66
C ALA A 72 -21.52 0.96 -20.12
N GLN A 73 -20.49 0.73 -20.95
CA GLN A 73 -19.09 0.96 -20.57
C GLN A 73 -18.84 2.42 -20.24
N LYS A 74 -19.35 3.33 -21.05
CA LYS A 74 -19.26 4.78 -20.77
C LYS A 74 -19.83 5.14 -19.40
N GLU A 75 -21.03 4.68 -19.06
CA GLU A 75 -21.64 4.98 -17.76
C GLU A 75 -20.85 4.41 -16.60
N TYR A 76 -20.28 3.23 -16.78
CA TYR A 76 -19.37 2.63 -15.79
C TYR A 76 -18.10 3.48 -15.64
N ASP A 77 -17.45 3.82 -16.75
CA ASP A 77 -16.21 4.60 -16.77
C ASP A 77 -16.40 5.99 -16.15
N GLU A 78 -17.52 6.66 -16.42
CA GLU A 78 -17.87 7.93 -15.78
C GLU A 78 -18.02 7.82 -14.26
N LYS A 79 -18.57 6.69 -13.76
CA LYS A 79 -18.66 6.42 -12.31
C LYS A 79 -17.30 6.16 -11.71
N VAL A 80 -16.47 5.35 -12.39
CA VAL A 80 -15.09 5.04 -11.96
C VAL A 80 -14.27 6.32 -11.90
N LEU A 81 -14.29 7.14 -12.93
CA LEU A 81 -13.54 8.40 -13.00
C LEU A 81 -13.93 9.34 -11.86
N ARG A 82 -15.24 9.56 -11.66
CA ARG A 82 -15.74 10.40 -10.55
C ARG A 82 -15.28 9.88 -9.18
N LEU A 83 -15.29 8.55 -8.98
CA LEU A 83 -14.81 7.96 -7.73
C LEU A 83 -13.31 8.16 -7.56
N ALA A 84 -12.52 7.86 -8.60
CA ALA A 84 -11.07 7.99 -8.58
C ALA A 84 -10.64 9.45 -8.28
N GLU A 85 -11.21 10.42 -8.98
CA GLU A 85 -10.92 11.86 -8.78
C GLU A 85 -11.30 12.35 -7.37
N ARG A 86 -12.43 11.85 -6.82
CA ARG A 86 -12.81 12.17 -5.44
C ARG A 86 -11.80 11.59 -4.45
N ARG A 87 -11.35 10.34 -4.63
CA ARG A 87 -10.36 9.69 -3.76
C ARG A 87 -8.99 10.33 -3.88
N LEU A 88 -8.58 10.70 -5.09
CA LEU A 88 -7.32 11.43 -5.30
C LEU A 88 -7.27 12.73 -4.51
N ARG A 89 -8.35 13.51 -4.51
CA ARG A 89 -8.42 14.75 -3.68
C ARG A 89 -8.31 14.44 -2.19
N GLN A 90 -8.99 13.39 -1.69
CA GLN A 90 -8.94 13.00 -0.28
C GLN A 90 -7.55 12.52 0.13
N ILE A 91 -6.95 11.65 -0.66
CA ILE A 91 -5.61 11.09 -0.39
C ILE A 91 -4.55 12.18 -0.50
N GLY A 92 -4.62 13.04 -1.54
CA GLY A 92 -3.66 14.13 -1.72
C GLY A 92 -3.65 15.10 -0.54
N HIS A 93 -4.82 15.43 0.01
CA HIS A 93 -4.92 16.25 1.22
C HIS A 93 -4.28 15.55 2.43
N MET A 94 -4.66 14.29 2.69
CA MET A 94 -4.09 13.52 3.80
C MET A 94 -2.58 13.31 3.65
N ALA A 95 -2.11 12.88 2.48
CA ALA A 95 -0.69 12.62 2.26
C ALA A 95 0.18 13.89 2.31
N GLY A 96 -0.40 15.04 1.97
CA GLY A 96 0.27 16.34 2.06
C GLY A 96 0.49 16.79 3.49
N GLU A 97 -0.48 16.60 4.36
CA GLU A 97 -0.45 17.06 5.75
C GLU A 97 0.16 16.02 6.70
N TYR A 98 -0.11 14.74 6.48
CA TYR A 98 0.29 13.67 7.39
C TYR A 98 1.81 13.41 7.37
N GLN A 99 2.40 13.29 8.56
CA GLN A 99 3.76 12.80 8.78
C GLN A 99 3.71 11.67 9.81
N ASP A 100 4.44 10.59 9.55
CA ASP A 100 4.44 9.40 10.41
C ASP A 100 5.05 9.67 11.81
N ASP A 101 5.81 10.74 11.96
CA ASP A 101 6.60 11.10 13.15
C ASP A 101 6.10 12.38 13.87
N GLU A 102 4.90 12.85 13.60
CA GLU A 102 4.37 14.10 14.18
C GLU A 102 4.34 14.11 15.71
N ILE A 103 3.89 12.99 16.31
CA ILE A 103 3.82 12.85 17.78
C ILE A 103 5.22 12.84 18.38
N GLU A 104 6.14 12.12 17.76
CA GLU A 104 7.54 12.07 18.19
C GLU A 104 8.21 13.47 18.08
N LYS A 105 7.94 14.21 17.01
CA LYS A 105 8.45 15.57 16.82
C LYS A 105 7.99 16.54 17.91
N ILE A 106 6.79 16.41 18.43
CA ILE A 106 6.31 17.22 19.57
C ILE A 106 7.21 16.97 20.78
N PHE A 107 7.48 15.71 21.12
CA PHE A 107 8.35 15.38 22.24
C PHE A 107 9.80 15.83 22.00
N LEU A 108 10.34 15.59 20.82
CA LEU A 108 11.72 15.98 20.47
C LEU A 108 11.90 17.49 20.39
N GLY A 109 10.85 18.24 20.08
CA GLY A 109 10.84 19.72 20.06
C GLY A 109 10.88 20.35 21.44
N GLU A 110 10.59 19.59 22.51
CA GLU A 110 10.68 20.11 23.88
C GLU A 110 12.14 20.29 24.32
N HIS A 111 12.37 21.30 25.17
CA HIS A 111 13.71 21.52 25.75
C HIS A 111 14.19 20.29 26.53
N GLU A 112 15.50 19.98 26.47
CA GLU A 112 16.07 18.76 27.07
C GLU A 112 15.71 18.57 28.57
N ALA A 113 15.74 19.67 29.34
CA ALA A 113 15.35 19.62 30.75
C ALA A 113 13.87 19.24 30.95
N ARG A 114 12.97 19.63 30.01
CA ARG A 114 11.57 19.28 30.07
C ARG A 114 11.35 17.82 29.65
N ARG A 115 12.06 17.36 28.62
CA ARG A 115 11.99 15.94 28.19
C ARG A 115 12.33 14.96 29.31
N LYS A 116 13.20 15.33 30.24
CA LYS A 116 13.53 14.52 31.44
C LYS A 116 12.37 14.42 32.47
N LEU A 117 11.41 15.33 32.39
CA LEU A 117 10.28 15.40 33.32
C LEU A 117 8.99 14.82 32.77
N ILE A 118 8.94 14.53 31.48
CA ILE A 118 7.73 14.05 30.80
C ILE A 118 7.96 12.66 30.20
N CYS A 119 6.88 11.89 30.07
CA CYS A 119 6.88 10.64 29.32
C CYS A 119 6.29 10.92 27.94
N PRO A 120 6.93 10.50 26.83
CA PRO A 120 6.33 10.64 25.52
C PRO A 120 5.05 9.80 25.42
N ALA A 121 4.04 10.31 24.70
CA ALA A 121 2.77 9.61 24.49
C ALA A 121 2.97 8.28 23.73
N GLU A 122 3.93 8.25 22.80
CA GLU A 122 4.39 7.05 22.12
C GLU A 122 5.91 6.96 22.31
N ALA A 123 6.41 5.72 22.42
CA ALA A 123 7.86 5.52 22.54
C ALA A 123 8.58 6.10 21.31
N THR A 124 9.60 6.92 21.52
CA THR A 124 10.43 7.47 20.45
C THR A 124 11.12 6.34 19.68
N TRP A 125 11.56 6.64 18.45
CA TRP A 125 12.32 5.68 17.65
C TRP A 125 13.52 5.10 18.41
N GLU A 126 14.27 5.92 19.12
CA GLU A 126 15.39 5.50 19.95
C GLU A 126 14.98 4.54 21.06
N GLN A 127 13.88 4.84 21.74
CA GLN A 127 13.32 3.98 22.79
C GLN A 127 12.81 2.65 22.22
N GLN A 128 12.16 2.69 21.07
CA GLN A 128 11.69 1.48 20.37
C GLN A 128 12.88 0.63 19.93
N LEU A 129 13.90 1.23 19.33
CA LEU A 129 15.13 0.56 18.91
C LEU A 129 15.85 -0.06 20.09
N THR A 130 15.99 0.67 21.20
CA THR A 130 16.63 0.18 22.43
C THR A 130 15.87 -1.03 22.98
N ARG A 131 14.55 -0.95 23.08
CA ARG A 131 13.71 -2.08 23.51
C ARG A 131 13.86 -3.27 22.58
N TRP A 132 13.82 -3.03 21.26
CA TRP A 132 14.00 -4.07 20.27
C TRP A 132 15.38 -4.72 20.39
N MET A 133 16.45 -3.96 20.61
CA MET A 133 17.79 -4.50 20.80
C MET A 133 17.93 -5.33 22.08
N GLN A 134 17.25 -4.93 23.17
CA GLN A 134 17.29 -5.62 24.48
C GLN A 134 16.37 -6.86 24.53
N GLU A 135 15.43 -6.98 23.61
CA GLU A 135 14.50 -8.11 23.56
C GLU A 135 15.26 -9.42 23.38
N LYS A 136 15.10 -10.33 24.33
CA LYS A 136 15.66 -11.69 24.27
C LYS A 136 14.82 -12.53 23.31
N TYR A 137 15.48 -13.35 22.53
CA TYR A 137 14.85 -14.30 21.62
C TYR A 137 15.71 -15.55 21.49
N GLU A 138 15.09 -16.65 21.11
CA GLU A 138 15.77 -17.89 20.79
C GLU A 138 15.95 -17.97 19.28
N GLY A 139 17.20 -17.98 18.83
CA GLY A 139 17.55 -18.24 17.43
C GLY A 139 17.43 -19.73 17.09
N LYS A 140 17.58 -20.04 15.83
CA LYS A 140 17.61 -21.43 15.37
C LYS A 140 18.90 -22.11 15.84
N GLY A 141 18.79 -23.23 16.57
CA GLY A 141 19.95 -23.99 17.07
C GLY A 141 20.95 -24.40 15.96
N PHE A 142 22.20 -24.54 16.30
CA PHE A 142 23.24 -25.00 15.37
C PHE A 142 23.37 -26.53 15.41
N GLN A 143 23.56 -27.13 14.23
CA GLN A 143 23.81 -28.56 14.13
C GLN A 143 25.24 -28.88 14.62
N GLU A 144 25.43 -30.03 15.25
CA GLU A 144 26.75 -30.52 15.66
C GLU A 144 27.62 -30.85 14.43
N GLY A 145 28.92 -30.63 14.53
CA GLY A 145 29.88 -30.93 13.46
C GLY A 145 30.07 -29.87 12.38
N ILE A 146 29.32 -28.76 12.40
CA ILE A 146 29.50 -27.66 11.45
C ILE A 146 30.59 -26.70 11.95
N ALA A 147 31.45 -26.22 11.06
CA ALA A 147 32.50 -25.25 11.35
C ALA A 147 31.93 -24.03 12.10
N GLN A 148 32.61 -23.64 13.17
CA GLN A 148 32.21 -22.49 13.99
C GLN A 148 32.77 -21.22 13.36
N ILE A 149 31.87 -20.42 12.80
CA ILE A 149 32.19 -19.12 12.22
C ILE A 149 31.61 -18.05 13.15
N TYR A 150 32.43 -17.07 13.52
CA TYR A 150 32.01 -15.95 14.38
C TYR A 150 32.12 -14.64 13.66
N SER A 151 31.16 -13.77 13.86
CA SER A 151 31.21 -12.37 13.46
C SER A 151 32.16 -11.58 14.36
N ASP A 152 32.56 -10.38 13.94
CA ASP A 152 33.41 -9.50 14.74
C ASP A 152 32.71 -9.02 16.03
N ARG A 153 31.38 -9.05 16.05
CA ARG A 153 30.56 -8.83 17.26
C ARG A 153 30.54 -10.03 18.22
N GLY A 154 31.08 -11.18 17.82
CA GLY A 154 31.13 -12.41 18.62
C GLY A 154 29.91 -13.33 18.46
N GLU A 155 29.01 -13.08 17.52
CA GLU A 155 27.88 -13.96 17.24
C GLU A 155 28.31 -15.14 16.37
N ARG A 156 27.88 -16.37 16.73
CA ARG A 156 28.06 -17.53 15.86
C ARG A 156 27.12 -17.43 14.69
N VAL A 157 27.65 -17.55 13.48
CA VAL A 157 26.89 -17.47 12.21
C VAL A 157 27.06 -18.78 11.42
N ARG A 158 26.15 -19.04 10.46
CA ARG A 158 26.11 -20.32 9.73
C ARG A 158 27.01 -20.33 8.49
N SER A 159 27.30 -19.17 7.93
CA SER A 159 28.05 -19.06 6.69
C SER A 159 29.02 -17.89 6.70
N LYS A 160 30.02 -17.94 5.80
CA LYS A 160 30.94 -16.82 5.57
C LYS A 160 30.21 -15.57 5.06
N SER A 161 29.19 -15.74 4.25
CA SER A 161 28.39 -14.61 3.73
C SER A 161 27.64 -13.90 4.86
N GLU A 162 27.07 -14.65 5.81
CA GLU A 162 26.43 -14.09 6.99
C GLU A 162 27.43 -13.36 7.90
N LYS A 163 28.67 -13.89 8.05
CA LYS A 163 29.74 -13.18 8.76
C LYS A 163 29.99 -11.82 8.08
N ILE A 164 30.25 -11.81 6.78
CA ILE A 164 30.54 -10.57 6.06
C ILE A 164 29.43 -9.53 6.27
N LEU A 165 28.18 -9.96 6.20
CA LEU A 165 27.02 -9.07 6.38
C LEU A 165 26.90 -8.59 7.83
N ALA A 166 27.06 -9.48 8.79
CA ALA A 166 27.04 -9.14 10.22
C ALA A 166 28.15 -8.14 10.58
N ASP A 167 29.36 -8.39 10.09
CA ASP A 167 30.51 -7.51 10.29
C ASP A 167 30.29 -6.14 9.63
N TYR A 168 29.72 -6.12 8.42
CA TYR A 168 29.34 -4.87 7.75
C TYR A 168 28.34 -4.06 8.58
N PHE A 169 27.30 -4.68 9.11
CA PHE A 169 26.33 -3.99 9.96
C PHE A 169 26.98 -3.48 11.24
N TYR A 170 27.82 -4.31 11.87
CA TYR A 170 28.53 -3.95 13.11
C TYR A 170 29.45 -2.75 12.91
N HIS A 171 30.31 -2.78 11.89
CA HIS A 171 31.28 -1.71 11.61
C HIS A 171 30.60 -0.40 11.15
N ASN A 172 29.44 -0.49 10.52
CA ASN A 172 28.67 0.69 10.11
C ASN A 172 27.62 1.14 11.15
N SER A 173 27.65 0.58 12.37
CA SER A 173 26.71 0.91 13.44
C SER A 173 25.23 0.73 13.03
N ILE A 174 24.95 -0.20 12.13
CA ILE A 174 23.61 -0.54 11.72
C ILE A 174 23.02 -1.55 12.71
N PRO A 175 21.95 -1.23 13.45
CA PRO A 175 21.34 -2.13 14.41
C PRO A 175 20.79 -3.38 13.72
N TYR A 176 21.20 -4.55 14.17
CA TYR A 176 20.68 -5.81 13.64
C TYR A 176 20.55 -6.87 14.75
N LYS A 177 19.73 -7.89 14.49
CA LYS A 177 19.61 -9.09 15.30
C LYS A 177 19.77 -10.32 14.41
N TYR A 178 20.71 -11.19 14.76
CA TYR A 178 20.98 -12.41 14.01
C TYR A 178 19.89 -13.45 14.27
N GLU A 179 19.29 -13.99 13.23
CA GLU A 179 18.25 -15.04 13.28
C GLU A 179 17.07 -14.77 14.24
N LYS A 180 16.69 -13.50 14.47
CA LYS A 180 15.48 -13.20 15.21
C LYS A 180 14.26 -13.72 14.45
N PRO A 181 13.42 -14.63 15.03
CA PRO A 181 12.22 -15.11 14.36
C PRO A 181 11.23 -13.99 14.10
N LEU A 182 10.68 -13.97 12.89
CA LEU A 182 9.58 -13.07 12.49
C LEU A 182 8.26 -13.80 12.68
N HIS A 183 7.41 -13.27 13.54
CA HIS A 183 6.04 -13.71 13.68
C HIS A 183 5.16 -13.01 12.61
N LEU A 184 4.93 -13.68 11.51
CA LEU A 184 3.97 -13.22 10.50
C LEU A 184 2.58 -13.75 10.84
N TYR A 185 1.56 -12.94 10.69
CA TYR A 185 0.16 -13.22 11.05
C TYR A 185 -0.51 -14.39 10.30
N LYS A 186 0.23 -15.18 9.52
CA LYS A 186 -0.16 -16.50 9.00
C LYS A 186 1.09 -17.37 8.83
N THR A 187 1.28 -18.26 9.76
CA THR A 187 1.97 -19.58 9.67
C THR A 187 3.20 -19.71 8.74
N VAL A 188 4.06 -18.69 8.62
CA VAL A 188 5.33 -18.83 7.92
C VAL A 188 6.40 -18.09 8.71
N ILE A 189 7.37 -18.84 9.24
CA ILE A 189 8.56 -18.28 9.87
C ILE A 189 9.56 -17.99 8.75
N PHE A 190 9.70 -16.72 8.34
CA PHE A 190 10.76 -16.28 7.45
C PHE A 190 11.94 -15.69 8.24
N PHE A 191 13.16 -16.11 7.91
CA PHE A 191 14.39 -15.55 8.47
C PHE A 191 14.84 -14.32 7.67
N LEU A 192 15.28 -13.29 8.38
CA LEU A 192 15.46 -11.91 7.93
C LEU A 192 16.72 -11.69 7.04
N LEU A 193 17.00 -12.51 6.06
CA LEU A 193 18.04 -12.24 5.06
C LEU A 193 17.55 -12.26 3.61
N GLN A 194 16.24 -12.38 3.36
CA GLN A 194 15.72 -12.47 1.97
C GLN A 194 15.12 -11.20 1.40
N ASN A 195 15.08 -10.08 2.11
CA ASN A 195 14.47 -8.83 1.61
C ASN A 195 15.45 -7.66 1.45
N LEU A 196 16.72 -7.91 1.24
CA LEU A 196 17.59 -6.92 0.65
C LEU A 196 17.73 -7.22 -0.84
N ASN A 197 16.74 -6.75 -1.63
CA ASN A 197 16.99 -6.51 -3.05
C ASN A 197 17.99 -5.36 -3.16
N ILE A 198 19.25 -5.70 -3.30
CA ILE A 198 20.29 -4.84 -3.86
C ILE A 198 20.33 -5.09 -5.36
#